data_edb8bc1e6039d795d00ce0ba0f922807
#
_entry.id   edb8bc1e6039d795d00ce0ba0f922807
#
_cell.length_a   1.000
_cell.length_b   1.000
_cell.length_c   1.000
_cell.angle_alpha   90.00
_cell.angle_beta   90.00
_cell.angle_gamma   90.00
#
_symmetry.space_group_name_H-M   'P 1'
#
loop_
_entity.id
_entity.type
_entity.pdbx_description
1 polymer ?
#
loop_
_entity_poly.entity_id
_entity_poly.type
_entity_poly.pdbx_seq_one_letter_code
_entity_poly.pdbx_strand_id
1 'polypeptide(L)'
;MSPLKSNAAGMPSVRKYPKNWRWGLLFILPWLLGFCVLQAYPLVMSLYYSFTDFSILSEGKWIGPENYIKLFTKDKYFVKSFLLTFKYALMSVPMKLIMALIVAMILNMRLKGINLFRTIYYLPSIMGGSVAISILWRFMFMKEGMLNKFLGVLRIPAVNWLGDPDIALVTISLLVIWQFGSSMVLFLAGLKNVPTELYEAAEVDGATKWVQFWHITFPMLTPVVFFNLIMQIIHALQEFTSAFIITNGGPNHGTYLMGVKIYEDAFKNLKMGYASASSWVMFVAILLITLLVFRSSSAWVFYNDGGMD
;
A
#
# COMPACT_ATOMS: atom_id res chain seq x y z
N MET A 1 -64.79 35.45 10.11
CA MET A 1 -63.37 35.23 9.85
C MET A 1 -62.72 34.83 11.17
N SER A 2 -62.57 33.53 11.37
CA SER A 2 -61.94 32.98 12.57
C SER A 2 -60.48 32.54 12.16
N PRO A 3 -59.44 32.80 13.01
CA PRO A 3 -58.07 32.43 12.65
C PRO A 3 -57.84 30.92 12.88
N LEU A 4 -57.33 30.27 11.87
CA LEU A 4 -56.86 28.90 11.88
C LEU A 4 -55.73 28.75 12.89
N LYS A 5 -55.98 27.96 13.96
CA LYS A 5 -54.93 27.49 14.89
C LYS A 5 -54.01 26.54 14.18
N SER A 6 -52.75 26.92 13.99
CA SER A 6 -51.67 26.08 13.55
C SER A 6 -51.41 25.01 14.63
N ASN A 7 -51.75 23.75 14.35
CA ASN A 7 -51.34 22.61 15.13
C ASN A 7 -49.84 22.35 14.85
N ALA A 8 -48.96 22.85 15.71
CA ALA A 8 -47.59 22.43 15.78
C ALA A 8 -47.60 20.96 16.27
N ALA A 9 -47.60 20.01 15.29
CA ALA A 9 -47.41 18.60 15.59
C ALA A 9 -46.04 18.43 16.27
N GLY A 10 -46.08 17.95 17.53
CA GLY A 10 -44.89 17.76 18.36
C GLY A 10 -43.84 16.88 17.63
N MET A 11 -42.66 17.40 17.47
CA MET A 11 -41.48 16.59 17.07
C MET A 11 -41.35 15.44 18.09
N PRO A 12 -41.17 14.19 17.61
CA PRO A 12 -40.98 13.06 18.51
C PRO A 12 -39.76 13.36 19.38
N SER A 13 -39.96 13.37 20.70
CA SER A 13 -38.88 13.55 21.66
C SER A 13 -37.79 12.52 21.42
N VAL A 14 -36.60 12.99 21.09
CA VAL A 14 -35.39 12.11 20.95
C VAL A 14 -35.29 11.33 22.27
N ARG A 15 -35.60 10.03 22.22
CA ARG A 15 -35.42 9.13 23.35
C ARG A 15 -33.97 9.22 23.78
N LYS A 16 -33.71 9.86 24.94
CA LYS A 16 -32.41 9.82 25.61
C LYS A 16 -32.17 8.37 26.03
N TYR A 17 -31.42 7.63 25.19
CA TYR A 17 -30.93 6.32 25.60
C TYR A 17 -30.09 6.50 26.87
N PRO A 18 -30.33 5.65 27.92
CA PRO A 18 -29.51 5.71 29.14
C PRO A 18 -28.06 5.56 28.73
N LYS A 19 -27.14 6.37 29.28
CA LYS A 19 -25.70 6.34 29.06
C LYS A 19 -25.13 5.01 29.57
N ASN A 20 -25.38 3.91 28.86
CA ASN A 20 -24.86 2.56 29.16
C ASN A 20 -23.43 2.39 28.58
N TRP A 21 -22.57 3.41 28.78
CA TRP A 21 -21.17 3.39 28.34
C TRP A 21 -20.41 2.17 28.90
N ARG A 22 -20.82 1.65 30.09
CA ARG A 22 -20.23 0.45 30.69
C ARG A 22 -20.46 -0.79 29.85
N TRP A 23 -21.64 -0.99 29.27
CA TRP A 23 -21.93 -2.08 28.37
C TRP A 23 -21.16 -1.92 27.03
N GLY A 24 -21.09 -0.70 26.53
CA GLY A 24 -20.27 -0.41 25.34
C GLY A 24 -18.79 -0.74 25.56
N LEU A 25 -18.21 -0.38 26.69
CA LEU A 25 -16.84 -0.75 27.06
C LEU A 25 -16.68 -2.25 27.20
N LEU A 26 -17.64 -2.96 27.79
CA LEU A 26 -17.55 -4.42 27.96
C LEU A 26 -17.53 -5.16 26.61
N PHE A 27 -18.28 -4.70 25.61
CA PHE A 27 -18.25 -5.26 24.26
C PHE A 27 -16.95 -4.95 23.50
N ILE A 28 -16.31 -3.81 23.74
CA ILE A 28 -15.04 -3.43 23.10
C ILE A 28 -13.83 -4.04 23.84
N LEU A 29 -13.98 -4.42 25.10
CA LEU A 29 -12.90 -4.86 25.98
C LEU A 29 -12.05 -6.01 25.42
N PRO A 30 -12.60 -7.08 24.82
CA PRO A 30 -11.79 -8.15 24.24
C PRO A 30 -10.86 -7.64 23.13
N TRP A 31 -11.38 -6.77 22.25
CA TRP A 31 -10.58 -6.13 21.21
C TRP A 31 -9.52 -5.20 21.79
N LEU A 32 -9.92 -4.37 22.78
CA LEU A 32 -9.01 -3.42 23.44
C LEU A 32 -7.85 -4.13 24.14
N LEU A 33 -8.14 -5.22 24.84
CA LEU A 33 -7.10 -6.04 25.48
C LEU A 33 -6.15 -6.64 24.43
N GLY A 34 -6.70 -7.22 23.35
CA GLY A 34 -5.89 -7.72 22.24
C GLY A 34 -5.01 -6.64 21.64
N PHE A 35 -5.55 -5.47 21.37
CA PHE A 35 -4.79 -4.32 20.88
C PHE A 35 -3.68 -3.88 21.84
N CYS A 36 -4.00 -3.70 23.12
CA CYS A 36 -3.02 -3.23 24.11
C CYS A 36 -1.88 -4.23 24.30
N VAL A 37 -2.18 -5.54 24.37
CA VAL A 37 -1.17 -6.56 24.66
C VAL A 37 -0.37 -6.94 23.41
N LEU A 38 -1.04 -7.09 22.25
CA LEU A 38 -0.40 -7.63 21.04
C LEU A 38 0.13 -6.57 20.08
N GLN A 39 -0.32 -5.32 20.19
CA GLN A 39 0.12 -4.23 19.31
C GLN A 39 0.74 -3.06 20.09
N ALA A 40 0.04 -2.46 21.04
CA ALA A 40 0.53 -1.28 21.72
C ALA A 40 1.78 -1.59 22.59
N TYR A 41 1.74 -2.67 23.37
CA TYR A 41 2.88 -3.05 24.21
C TYR A 41 4.16 -3.36 23.40
N PRO A 42 4.16 -4.22 22.35
CA PRO A 42 5.34 -4.45 21.51
C PRO A 42 5.84 -3.19 20.81
N LEU A 43 4.93 -2.32 20.36
CA LEU A 43 5.30 -1.05 19.74
C LEU A 43 6.06 -0.13 20.71
N VAL A 44 5.55 0.04 21.94
CA VAL A 44 6.24 0.84 22.97
C VAL A 44 7.56 0.21 23.37
N MET A 45 7.61 -1.11 23.51
CA MET A 45 8.85 -1.82 23.83
C MET A 45 9.87 -1.70 22.70
N SER A 46 9.45 -1.77 21.45
CA SER A 46 10.32 -1.53 20.29
C SER A 46 10.91 -0.11 20.32
N LEU A 47 10.11 0.89 20.71
CA LEU A 47 10.63 2.26 20.89
C LEU A 47 11.68 2.32 22.00
N TYR A 48 11.40 1.69 23.15
CA TYR A 48 12.37 1.60 24.25
C TYR A 48 13.67 0.93 23.79
N TYR A 49 13.57 -0.23 23.13
CA TYR A 49 14.75 -0.95 22.62
C TYR A 49 15.56 -0.14 21.61
N SER A 50 14.95 0.74 20.84
CA SER A 50 15.67 1.59 19.90
C SER A 50 16.73 2.49 20.55
N PHE A 51 16.59 2.77 21.86
CA PHE A 51 17.53 3.54 22.67
C PHE A 51 18.48 2.66 23.49
N THR A 52 18.52 1.36 23.23
CA THR A 52 19.37 0.40 23.95
C THR A 52 20.27 -0.37 22.99
N ASP A 53 21.28 -1.01 23.51
CA ASP A 53 22.12 -1.97 22.79
C ASP A 53 21.56 -3.40 22.84
N PHE A 54 20.22 -3.52 22.99
CA PHE A 54 19.53 -4.80 23.15
C PHE A 54 19.86 -5.78 22.03
N SER A 55 20.24 -6.99 22.45
CA SER A 55 20.47 -8.16 21.62
C SER A 55 19.67 -9.35 22.17
N ILE A 56 19.34 -10.32 21.32
CA ILE A 56 18.69 -11.57 21.77
C ILE A 56 19.54 -12.32 22.80
N LEU A 57 20.87 -12.11 22.76
CA LEU A 57 21.82 -12.82 23.59
C LEU A 57 22.24 -12.08 24.87
N SER A 58 21.84 -10.82 25.04
CA SER A 58 22.24 -9.98 26.17
C SER A 58 21.13 -9.02 26.58
N GLU A 59 21.05 -8.73 27.87
CA GLU A 59 20.20 -7.67 28.39
C GLU A 59 20.67 -6.32 27.82
N GLY A 60 19.72 -5.55 27.29
CA GLY A 60 20.02 -4.25 26.67
C GLY A 60 20.33 -3.19 27.73
N LYS A 61 21.45 -2.51 27.58
CA LYS A 61 21.79 -1.31 28.36
C LYS A 61 21.27 -0.07 27.63
N TRP A 62 20.84 0.91 28.38
CA TRP A 62 20.43 2.19 27.83
C TRP A 62 21.63 2.95 27.25
N ILE A 63 21.62 3.23 25.97
CA ILE A 63 22.69 3.98 25.25
C ILE A 63 22.20 5.31 24.66
N GLY A 64 20.95 5.71 24.95
CA GLY A 64 20.36 6.92 24.42
C GLY A 64 20.26 6.91 22.89
N PRO A 65 20.53 8.04 22.20
CA PRO A 65 20.34 8.17 20.76
C PRO A 65 21.46 7.55 19.90
N GLU A 66 22.38 6.79 20.50
CA GLU A 66 23.58 6.29 19.82
C GLU A 66 23.28 5.44 18.58
N ASN A 67 22.20 4.61 18.61
CA ASN A 67 21.76 3.84 17.46
C ASN A 67 21.39 4.75 16.29
N TYR A 68 20.64 5.80 16.55
CA TYR A 68 20.25 6.78 15.53
C TYR A 68 21.45 7.53 14.96
N ILE A 69 22.40 7.94 15.80
CA ILE A 69 23.63 8.57 15.34
C ILE A 69 24.42 7.62 14.45
N LYS A 70 24.56 6.35 14.84
CA LYS A 70 25.24 5.32 14.03
C LYS A 70 24.56 5.11 12.68
N LEU A 71 23.22 5.08 12.63
CA LEU A 71 22.45 4.91 11.40
C LEU A 71 22.82 5.98 10.35
N PHE A 72 22.89 7.24 10.76
CA PHE A 72 23.11 8.34 9.81
C PHE A 72 24.59 8.67 9.58
N THR A 73 25.50 8.33 10.50
CA THR A 73 26.90 8.75 10.39
C THR A 73 27.85 7.62 10.01
N LYS A 74 27.57 6.39 10.41
CA LYS A 74 28.51 5.25 10.25
C LYS A 74 28.00 4.17 9.31
N ASP A 75 26.68 4.05 9.12
CA ASP A 75 26.09 2.99 8.32
C ASP A 75 25.83 3.42 6.87
N LYS A 76 26.78 3.13 5.99
CA LYS A 76 26.66 3.42 4.55
C LYS A 76 25.49 2.69 3.89
N TYR A 77 25.11 1.52 4.40
CA TYR A 77 24.01 0.72 3.85
C TYR A 77 22.64 1.22 4.28
N PHE A 78 22.53 1.88 5.43
CA PHE A 78 21.27 2.44 5.89
C PHE A 78 20.72 3.50 4.90
N VAL A 79 21.52 4.50 4.59
CA VAL A 79 21.13 5.57 3.65
C VAL A 79 20.85 4.99 2.26
N LYS A 80 21.70 4.06 1.80
CA LYS A 80 21.51 3.39 0.51
C LYS A 80 20.17 2.61 0.47
N SER A 81 19.88 1.80 1.49
CA SER A 81 18.64 1.01 1.58
C SER A 81 17.41 1.90 1.71
N PHE A 82 17.52 2.99 2.46
CA PHE A 82 16.46 3.97 2.61
C PHE A 82 16.09 4.58 1.24
N LEU A 83 17.06 5.15 0.53
CA LEU A 83 16.83 5.73 -0.79
C LEU A 83 16.35 4.70 -1.82
N LEU A 84 16.88 3.48 -1.76
CA LEU A 84 16.48 2.38 -2.64
C LEU A 84 15.01 1.98 -2.41
N THR A 85 14.56 1.97 -1.16
CA THR A 85 13.15 1.69 -0.83
C THR A 85 12.22 2.75 -1.41
N PHE A 86 12.62 4.03 -1.38
CA PHE A 86 11.86 5.10 -2.03
C PHE A 86 11.87 4.98 -3.55
N LYS A 87 13.03 4.66 -4.16
CA LYS A 87 13.13 4.40 -5.61
C LYS A 87 12.18 3.27 -6.01
N TYR A 88 12.17 2.19 -5.23
CA TYR A 88 11.26 1.06 -5.44
C TYR A 88 9.79 1.48 -5.34
N ALA A 89 9.39 2.21 -4.30
CA ALA A 89 8.03 2.68 -4.12
C ALA A 89 7.60 3.62 -5.26
N LEU A 90 8.45 4.57 -5.64
CA LEU A 90 8.18 5.52 -6.73
C LEU A 90 8.00 4.82 -8.08
N MET A 91 8.67 3.70 -8.30
CA MET A 91 8.56 2.92 -9.53
C MET A 91 7.35 1.98 -9.50
N SER A 92 7.18 1.22 -8.41
CA SER A 92 6.17 0.15 -8.35
C SER A 92 4.75 0.69 -8.14
N VAL A 93 4.56 1.71 -7.29
CA VAL A 93 3.23 2.21 -6.93
C VAL A 93 2.49 2.84 -8.12
N PRO A 94 3.05 3.81 -8.87
CA PRO A 94 2.37 4.38 -10.01
C PRO A 94 2.05 3.34 -11.08
N MET A 95 3.01 2.46 -11.40
CA MET A 95 2.81 1.42 -12.42
C MET A 95 1.69 0.46 -12.03
N LYS A 96 1.65 0.03 -10.75
CA LYS A 96 0.57 -0.82 -10.23
C LYS A 96 -0.79 -0.16 -10.32
N LEU A 97 -0.90 1.12 -9.94
CA LEU A 97 -2.16 1.87 -9.99
C LEU A 97 -2.62 2.10 -11.43
N ILE A 98 -1.71 2.44 -12.34
CA ILE A 98 -2.01 2.61 -13.77
C ILE A 98 -2.55 1.29 -14.35
N MET A 99 -1.85 0.16 -14.11
CA MET A 99 -2.31 -1.16 -14.57
C MET A 99 -3.68 -1.51 -13.98
N ALA A 100 -3.88 -1.27 -12.69
CA ALA A 100 -5.14 -1.52 -12.01
C ALA A 100 -6.29 -0.70 -12.63
N LEU A 101 -6.05 0.58 -12.91
CA LEU A 101 -7.05 1.46 -13.50
C LEU A 101 -7.38 1.05 -14.94
N ILE A 102 -6.36 0.79 -15.77
CA ILE A 102 -6.56 0.35 -17.16
C ILE A 102 -7.40 -0.93 -17.19
N VAL A 103 -7.03 -1.93 -16.40
CA VAL A 103 -7.76 -3.21 -16.37
C VAL A 103 -9.16 -3.03 -15.78
N ALA A 104 -9.35 -2.18 -14.76
CA ALA A 104 -10.67 -1.85 -14.22
C ALA A 104 -11.58 -1.21 -15.28
N MET A 105 -11.06 -0.29 -16.09
CA MET A 105 -11.80 0.33 -17.20
C MET A 105 -12.23 -0.71 -18.25
N ILE A 106 -11.35 -1.62 -18.65
CA ILE A 106 -11.68 -2.72 -19.57
C ILE A 106 -12.75 -3.63 -18.95
N LEU A 107 -12.63 -3.98 -17.68
CA LEU A 107 -13.57 -4.85 -16.97
C LEU A 107 -14.90 -4.13 -16.59
N ASN A 108 -14.97 -2.82 -16.75
CA ASN A 108 -16.22 -2.06 -16.61
C ASN A 108 -17.09 -2.11 -17.88
N MET A 109 -16.52 -2.52 -19.02
CA MET A 109 -17.27 -2.68 -20.27
C MET A 109 -18.27 -3.83 -20.15
N ARG A 110 -19.39 -3.74 -20.87
CA ARG A 110 -20.43 -4.77 -20.92
C ARG A 110 -20.03 -5.92 -21.88
N LEU A 111 -19.14 -6.80 -21.44
CA LEU A 111 -18.67 -7.93 -22.24
C LEU A 111 -19.19 -9.26 -21.67
N LYS A 112 -19.49 -10.23 -22.53
CA LYS A 112 -19.87 -11.60 -22.11
C LYS A 112 -18.67 -12.26 -21.39
N GLY A 113 -18.92 -12.93 -20.26
CA GLY A 113 -17.88 -13.64 -19.52
C GLY A 113 -16.96 -12.76 -18.65
N ILE A 114 -17.23 -11.45 -18.52
CA ILE A 114 -16.40 -10.48 -17.80
C ILE A 114 -16.09 -10.90 -16.35
N ASN A 115 -17.01 -11.63 -15.70
CA ASN A 115 -16.82 -12.09 -14.32
C ASN A 115 -15.67 -13.09 -14.19
N LEU A 116 -15.46 -13.95 -15.19
CA LEU A 116 -14.33 -14.88 -15.21
C LEU A 116 -12.99 -14.09 -15.27
N PHE A 117 -12.92 -13.08 -16.15
CA PHE A 117 -11.73 -12.22 -16.23
C PHE A 117 -11.47 -11.45 -14.93
N ARG A 118 -12.52 -10.95 -14.25
CA ARG A 118 -12.39 -10.32 -12.92
C ARG A 118 -11.73 -11.27 -11.92
N THR A 119 -12.16 -12.52 -11.89
CA THR A 119 -11.60 -13.54 -11.00
C THR A 119 -10.14 -13.84 -11.35
N ILE A 120 -9.82 -14.04 -12.64
CA ILE A 120 -8.44 -14.32 -13.10
C ILE A 120 -7.50 -13.17 -12.74
N TYR A 121 -7.87 -11.91 -12.99
CA TYR A 121 -7.03 -10.76 -12.66
C TYR A 121 -6.96 -10.44 -11.17
N TYR A 122 -7.94 -10.89 -10.38
CA TYR A 122 -7.91 -10.72 -8.93
C TYR A 122 -7.07 -11.80 -8.24
N LEU A 123 -6.96 -13.00 -8.81
CA LEU A 123 -6.28 -14.16 -8.23
C LEU A 123 -4.82 -13.84 -7.79
N PRO A 124 -3.97 -13.17 -8.59
CA PRO A 124 -2.62 -12.82 -8.17
C PRO A 124 -2.55 -12.00 -6.88
N SER A 125 -3.51 -11.11 -6.66
CA SER A 125 -3.50 -10.25 -5.46
C SER A 125 -3.95 -10.98 -4.19
N ILE A 126 -4.78 -12.02 -4.31
CA ILE A 126 -5.12 -12.90 -3.17
C ILE A 126 -3.89 -13.70 -2.72
N MET A 127 -3.07 -14.09 -3.68
CA MET A 127 -1.82 -14.83 -3.42
C MET A 127 -0.65 -13.89 -3.06
N GLY A 128 -0.90 -12.59 -3.01
CA GLY A 128 0.10 -11.56 -2.73
C GLY A 128 0.81 -11.75 -1.39
N GLY A 129 2.09 -11.38 -1.31
CA GLY A 129 2.94 -11.58 -0.13
C GLY A 129 3.32 -13.04 0.14
N SER A 130 2.92 -13.98 -0.72
CA SER A 130 3.23 -15.40 -0.58
C SER A 130 4.70 -15.69 -0.92
N VAL A 131 5.40 -16.33 0.01
CA VAL A 131 6.74 -16.88 -0.19
C VAL A 131 6.78 -17.81 -1.41
N ALA A 132 5.75 -18.65 -1.60
CA ALA A 132 5.66 -19.58 -2.71
C ALA A 132 5.65 -18.87 -4.07
N ILE A 133 4.87 -17.79 -4.19
CA ILE A 133 4.84 -16.97 -5.43
C ILE A 133 6.20 -16.30 -5.67
N SER A 134 6.85 -15.79 -4.63
CA SER A 134 8.18 -15.20 -4.77
C SER A 134 9.23 -16.23 -5.22
N ILE A 135 9.14 -17.48 -4.74
CA ILE A 135 10.00 -18.58 -5.19
C ILE A 135 9.73 -18.92 -6.67
N LEU A 136 8.46 -19.04 -7.08
CA LEU A 136 8.11 -19.28 -8.48
C LEU A 136 8.61 -18.15 -9.37
N TRP A 137 8.44 -16.90 -8.94
CA TRP A 137 8.94 -15.72 -9.65
C TRP A 137 10.44 -15.78 -9.84
N ARG A 138 11.19 -16.12 -8.77
CA ARG A 138 12.64 -16.34 -8.84
C ARG A 138 12.99 -17.37 -9.91
N PHE A 139 12.36 -18.54 -9.94
CA PHE A 139 12.60 -19.57 -10.95
C PHE A 139 12.29 -19.12 -12.37
N MET A 140 11.22 -18.35 -12.56
CA MET A 140 10.87 -17.81 -13.89
C MET A 140 11.91 -16.84 -14.42
N PHE A 141 12.51 -16.02 -13.56
CA PHE A 141 13.45 -14.96 -13.90
C PHE A 141 14.95 -15.35 -13.75
N MET A 142 15.26 -16.59 -13.39
CA MET A 142 16.63 -17.08 -13.44
C MET A 142 17.20 -17.02 -14.87
N LYS A 143 18.54 -17.01 -15.00
CA LYS A 143 19.23 -16.97 -16.30
C LYS A 143 18.76 -18.07 -17.26
N GLU A 144 18.53 -19.28 -16.73
CA GLU A 144 18.00 -20.44 -17.46
C GLU A 144 16.49 -20.61 -17.25
N GLY A 145 15.82 -19.60 -16.71
CA GLY A 145 14.41 -19.60 -16.37
C GLY A 145 13.50 -19.56 -17.60
N MET A 146 12.21 -19.78 -17.33
CA MET A 146 11.19 -19.88 -18.38
C MET A 146 11.12 -18.62 -19.25
N LEU A 147 11.32 -17.43 -18.66
CA LEU A 147 11.24 -16.16 -19.38
C LEU A 147 12.36 -16.04 -20.43
N ASN A 148 13.61 -16.35 -20.07
CA ASN A 148 14.72 -16.32 -21.01
C ASN A 148 14.61 -17.42 -22.10
N LYS A 149 14.04 -18.57 -21.77
CA LYS A 149 13.73 -19.60 -22.80
C LYS A 149 12.69 -19.07 -23.79
N PHE A 150 11.66 -18.39 -23.32
CA PHE A 150 10.65 -17.76 -24.19
C PHE A 150 11.27 -16.65 -25.05
N LEU A 151 12.13 -15.78 -24.48
CA LEU A 151 12.87 -14.77 -25.24
C LEU A 151 13.76 -15.41 -26.32
N GLY A 152 14.39 -16.54 -26.01
CA GLY A 152 15.19 -17.31 -26.96
C GLY A 152 14.41 -17.81 -28.18
N VAL A 153 13.14 -18.21 -27.99
CA VAL A 153 12.25 -18.57 -29.12
C VAL A 153 12.00 -17.35 -30.01
N LEU A 154 11.93 -16.15 -29.45
CA LEU A 154 11.79 -14.89 -30.20
C LEU A 154 13.11 -14.33 -30.71
N ARG A 155 14.23 -15.08 -30.55
CA ARG A 155 15.60 -14.67 -30.91
C ARG A 155 16.09 -13.42 -30.18
N ILE A 156 15.53 -13.13 -29.01
CA ILE A 156 15.96 -12.04 -28.14
C ILE A 156 17.03 -12.58 -27.17
N PRO A 157 18.17 -11.86 -27.00
CA PRO A 157 19.24 -12.30 -26.10
C PRO A 157 18.72 -12.49 -24.67
N ALA A 158 19.28 -13.48 -23.96
CA ALA A 158 18.95 -13.72 -22.57
C ALA A 158 19.32 -12.52 -21.68
N VAL A 159 18.39 -12.08 -20.86
CA VAL A 159 18.56 -10.95 -19.94
C VAL A 159 18.98 -11.49 -18.57
N ASN A 160 19.92 -10.82 -17.93
CA ASN A 160 20.36 -11.16 -16.59
C ASN A 160 19.45 -10.50 -15.53
N TRP A 161 18.22 -10.96 -15.45
CA TRP A 161 17.15 -10.37 -14.64
C TRP A 161 17.48 -10.22 -13.14
N LEU A 162 18.19 -11.17 -12.55
CA LEU A 162 18.49 -11.22 -11.13
C LEU A 162 19.97 -10.97 -10.82
N GLY A 163 20.83 -10.91 -11.83
CA GLY A 163 22.26 -10.72 -11.66
C GLY A 163 22.73 -9.28 -11.94
N ASP A 164 21.85 -8.42 -12.44
CA ASP A 164 22.11 -7.00 -12.64
C ASP A 164 21.35 -6.18 -11.56
N PRO A 165 22.00 -5.28 -10.81
CA PRO A 165 21.38 -4.55 -9.71
C PRO A 165 20.18 -3.69 -10.12
N ASP A 166 20.23 -3.03 -11.26
CA ASP A 166 19.17 -2.15 -11.74
C ASP A 166 17.99 -2.96 -12.29
N ILE A 167 18.29 -4.04 -13.05
CA ILE A 167 17.28 -4.94 -13.59
C ILE A 167 16.61 -5.75 -12.49
N ALA A 168 17.34 -6.18 -11.45
CA ALA A 168 16.79 -6.92 -10.33
C ALA A 168 15.73 -6.11 -9.55
N LEU A 169 15.94 -4.80 -9.38
CA LEU A 169 14.95 -3.93 -8.76
C LEU A 169 13.66 -3.86 -9.61
N VAL A 170 13.79 -3.76 -10.93
CA VAL A 170 12.64 -3.82 -11.86
C VAL A 170 11.94 -5.17 -11.74
N THR A 171 12.70 -6.27 -11.69
CA THR A 171 12.16 -7.64 -11.65
C THR A 171 11.30 -7.89 -10.39
N ILE A 172 11.74 -7.43 -9.21
CA ILE A 172 10.91 -7.52 -8.00
C ILE A 172 9.71 -6.58 -8.05
N SER A 173 9.84 -5.43 -8.70
CA SER A 173 8.72 -4.50 -8.87
C SER A 173 7.65 -5.06 -9.80
N LEU A 174 8.03 -5.78 -10.85
CA LEU A 174 7.07 -6.44 -11.76
C LEU A 174 6.17 -7.44 -11.04
N LEU A 175 6.67 -8.16 -10.02
CA LEU A 175 5.84 -9.04 -9.19
C LEU A 175 4.72 -8.28 -8.50
N VAL A 176 5.06 -7.17 -7.86
CA VAL A 176 4.07 -6.35 -7.13
C VAL A 176 3.12 -5.63 -8.09
N ILE A 177 3.61 -5.22 -9.27
CA ILE A 177 2.77 -4.66 -10.32
C ILE A 177 1.78 -5.72 -10.82
N TRP A 178 2.21 -6.95 -11.06
CA TRP A 178 1.32 -8.06 -11.46
C TRP A 178 0.22 -8.35 -10.43
N GLN A 179 0.45 -8.05 -9.15
CA GLN A 179 -0.53 -8.15 -8.07
C GLN A 179 -1.46 -6.92 -7.98
N PHE A 180 -1.86 -6.34 -9.09
CA PHE A 180 -2.71 -5.14 -9.15
C PHE A 180 -4.20 -5.39 -8.82
N GLY A 181 -4.61 -6.64 -8.69
CA GLY A 181 -6.03 -7.04 -8.64
C GLY A 181 -6.84 -6.39 -7.51
N SER A 182 -6.29 -6.22 -6.30
CA SER A 182 -6.98 -5.53 -5.20
C SER A 182 -7.29 -4.07 -5.52
N SER A 183 -6.33 -3.33 -6.05
CA SER A 183 -6.52 -1.95 -6.52
C SER A 183 -7.49 -1.86 -7.70
N MET A 184 -7.44 -2.84 -8.63
CA MET A 184 -8.36 -2.96 -9.75
C MET A 184 -9.82 -3.09 -9.28
N VAL A 185 -10.09 -3.94 -8.27
CA VAL A 185 -11.45 -4.11 -7.74
C VAL A 185 -11.98 -2.82 -7.13
N LEU A 186 -11.15 -2.08 -6.40
CA LEU A 186 -11.52 -0.77 -5.85
C LEU A 186 -11.83 0.25 -6.96
N PHE A 187 -10.99 0.31 -7.99
CA PHE A 187 -11.26 1.18 -9.15
C PHE A 187 -12.54 0.76 -9.89
N LEU A 188 -12.77 -0.54 -10.06
CA LEU A 188 -13.98 -1.05 -10.70
C LEU A 188 -15.24 -0.69 -9.89
N ALA A 189 -15.17 -0.73 -8.56
CA ALA A 189 -16.25 -0.29 -7.70
C ALA A 189 -16.48 1.24 -7.84
N GLY A 190 -15.41 2.04 -7.84
CA GLY A 190 -15.48 3.47 -8.07
C GLY A 190 -16.10 3.83 -9.44
N LEU A 191 -15.67 3.14 -10.51
CA LEU A 191 -16.19 3.35 -11.86
C LEU A 191 -17.70 3.10 -11.96
N LYS A 192 -18.22 2.15 -11.19
CA LYS A 192 -19.67 1.84 -11.18
C LYS A 192 -20.50 2.87 -10.40
N ASN A 193 -19.87 3.66 -9.54
CA ASN A 193 -20.55 4.70 -8.78
C ASN A 193 -20.62 6.04 -9.52
N VAL A 194 -19.98 6.16 -10.69
CA VAL A 194 -20.10 7.37 -11.51
C VAL A 194 -21.50 7.39 -12.16
N PRO A 195 -22.32 8.44 -11.94
CA PRO A 195 -23.65 8.55 -12.51
C PRO A 195 -23.62 8.50 -14.05
N THR A 196 -24.50 7.71 -14.66
CA THR A 196 -24.58 7.56 -16.13
C THR A 196 -25.05 8.83 -16.81
N GLU A 197 -25.86 9.62 -16.10
CA GLU A 197 -26.40 10.91 -16.57
C GLU A 197 -25.31 11.90 -16.97
N LEU A 198 -24.15 11.87 -16.28
CA LEU A 198 -23.00 12.73 -16.61
C LEU A 198 -22.41 12.36 -17.98
N TYR A 199 -22.37 11.07 -18.31
CA TYR A 199 -21.87 10.61 -19.61
C TYR A 199 -22.87 10.91 -20.72
N GLU A 200 -24.17 10.74 -20.47
CA GLU A 200 -25.24 11.05 -21.42
C GLU A 200 -25.26 12.53 -21.76
N ALA A 201 -25.17 13.43 -20.77
CA ALA A 201 -25.07 14.86 -20.97
C ALA A 201 -23.84 15.23 -21.81
N ALA A 202 -22.67 14.67 -21.47
CA ALA A 202 -21.43 14.90 -22.20
C ALA A 202 -21.50 14.40 -23.67
N GLU A 203 -22.23 13.30 -23.93
CA GLU A 203 -22.44 12.81 -25.31
C GLU A 203 -23.32 13.77 -26.12
N VAL A 204 -24.36 14.39 -25.53
CA VAL A 204 -25.17 15.41 -26.16
C VAL A 204 -24.34 16.66 -26.51
N ASP A 205 -23.38 17.00 -25.63
CA ASP A 205 -22.41 18.10 -25.84
C ASP A 205 -21.30 17.74 -26.85
N GLY A 206 -21.30 16.54 -27.41
CA GLY A 206 -20.32 16.08 -28.39
C GLY A 206 -18.94 15.71 -27.81
N ALA A 207 -18.83 15.46 -26.48
CA ALA A 207 -17.58 15.11 -25.83
C ALA A 207 -17.13 13.71 -26.23
N THR A 208 -15.86 13.60 -26.66
CA THR A 208 -15.22 12.30 -26.97
C THR A 208 -14.99 11.49 -25.70
N LYS A 209 -14.79 10.17 -25.83
CA LYS A 209 -14.49 9.28 -24.67
C LYS A 209 -13.23 9.69 -23.91
N TRP A 210 -12.24 10.29 -24.57
CA TRP A 210 -11.05 10.84 -23.95
C TRP A 210 -11.35 12.07 -23.08
N VAL A 211 -12.21 12.97 -23.57
CA VAL A 211 -12.67 14.14 -22.82
C VAL A 211 -13.50 13.69 -21.62
N GLN A 212 -14.45 12.76 -21.82
CA GLN A 212 -15.23 12.16 -20.72
C GLN A 212 -14.34 11.53 -19.64
N PHE A 213 -13.26 10.85 -20.04
CA PHE A 213 -12.33 10.28 -19.06
C PHE A 213 -11.69 11.34 -18.17
N TRP A 214 -11.13 12.40 -18.74
CA TRP A 214 -10.39 13.39 -17.95
C TRP A 214 -11.29 14.37 -17.18
N HIS A 215 -12.52 14.64 -17.67
CA HIS A 215 -13.40 15.63 -17.05
C HIS A 215 -14.52 15.02 -16.18
N ILE A 216 -14.85 13.75 -16.38
CA ILE A 216 -15.89 13.07 -15.60
C ILE A 216 -15.29 11.90 -14.82
N THR A 217 -14.73 10.91 -15.54
CA THR A 217 -14.32 9.64 -14.92
C THR A 217 -13.19 9.84 -13.90
N PHE A 218 -12.09 10.47 -14.32
CA PHE A 218 -10.92 10.61 -13.46
C PHE A 218 -11.20 11.49 -12.23
N PRO A 219 -11.83 12.67 -12.32
CA PRO A 219 -12.19 13.45 -11.15
C PRO A 219 -13.08 12.70 -10.16
N MET A 220 -14.11 12.00 -10.64
CA MET A 220 -15.00 11.18 -9.80
C MET A 220 -14.30 9.98 -9.15
N LEU A 221 -13.18 9.51 -9.74
CA LEU A 221 -12.36 8.44 -9.17
C LEU A 221 -11.29 8.93 -8.19
N THR A 222 -11.04 10.23 -8.09
CA THR A 222 -9.94 10.74 -7.26
C THR A 222 -9.99 10.30 -5.80
N PRO A 223 -11.14 10.12 -5.12
CA PRO A 223 -11.17 9.56 -3.77
C PRO A 223 -10.65 8.12 -3.71
N VAL A 224 -10.98 7.31 -4.73
CA VAL A 224 -10.52 5.91 -4.82
C VAL A 224 -9.04 5.87 -5.20
N VAL A 225 -8.57 6.77 -6.08
CA VAL A 225 -7.15 6.95 -6.41
C VAL A 225 -6.36 7.29 -5.15
N PHE A 226 -6.85 8.26 -4.38
CA PHE A 226 -6.22 8.72 -3.14
C PHE A 226 -6.08 7.58 -2.11
N PHE A 227 -7.16 6.85 -1.85
CA PHE A 227 -7.13 5.71 -0.93
C PHE A 227 -6.13 4.64 -1.38
N ASN A 228 -6.21 4.23 -2.66
CA ASN A 228 -5.27 3.26 -3.23
C ASN A 228 -3.83 3.75 -3.16
N LEU A 229 -3.57 5.03 -3.49
CA LEU A 229 -2.23 5.61 -3.47
C LEU A 229 -1.60 5.49 -2.08
N ILE A 230 -2.32 5.90 -1.02
CA ILE A 230 -1.83 5.80 0.36
C ILE A 230 -1.53 4.34 0.71
N MET A 231 -2.48 3.44 0.47
CA MET A 231 -2.30 2.03 0.82
C MET A 231 -1.11 1.41 0.08
N GLN A 232 -0.95 1.70 -1.22
CA GLN A 232 0.16 1.15 -1.99
C GLN A 232 1.51 1.76 -1.62
N ILE A 233 1.58 3.05 -1.25
CA ILE A 233 2.80 3.68 -0.72
C ILE A 233 3.23 2.99 0.58
N ILE A 234 2.30 2.81 1.53
CA ILE A 234 2.60 2.14 2.81
C ILE A 234 3.10 0.71 2.56
N HIS A 235 2.43 -0.06 1.70
CA HIS A 235 2.86 -1.43 1.37
C HIS A 235 4.22 -1.46 0.67
N ALA A 236 4.48 -0.59 -0.28
CA ALA A 236 5.74 -0.55 -1.01
C ALA A 236 6.93 -0.17 -0.11
N LEU A 237 6.73 0.77 0.82
CA LEU A 237 7.77 1.19 1.77
C LEU A 237 8.06 0.12 2.84
N GLN A 238 7.15 -0.82 3.06
CA GLN A 238 7.30 -1.96 3.98
C GLN A 238 7.68 -3.26 3.26
N GLU A 239 8.00 -3.19 1.94
CA GLU A 239 8.31 -4.40 1.17
C GLU A 239 9.54 -5.12 1.73
N PHE A 240 9.39 -6.43 1.94
CA PHE A 240 10.41 -7.32 2.45
C PHE A 240 10.44 -8.64 1.67
N THR A 241 9.28 -9.29 1.54
CA THR A 241 9.17 -10.69 1.13
C THR A 241 9.75 -10.94 -0.25
N SER A 242 9.38 -10.13 -1.24
CA SER A 242 9.86 -10.32 -2.61
C SER A 242 11.36 -10.03 -2.72
N ALA A 243 11.85 -8.95 -2.11
CA ALA A 243 13.26 -8.61 -2.12
C ALA A 243 14.13 -9.66 -1.42
N PHE A 244 13.66 -10.20 -0.28
CA PHE A 244 14.39 -11.21 0.47
C PHE A 244 14.38 -12.57 -0.23
N ILE A 245 13.23 -13.06 -0.69
CA ILE A 245 13.09 -14.41 -1.28
C ILE A 245 13.68 -14.48 -2.69
N ILE A 246 13.46 -13.46 -3.53
CA ILE A 246 13.90 -13.51 -4.93
C ILE A 246 15.40 -13.27 -5.04
N THR A 247 15.93 -12.25 -4.37
CA THR A 247 17.30 -11.77 -4.56
C THR A 247 18.15 -11.76 -3.29
N ASN A 248 17.54 -11.95 -2.11
CA ASN A 248 18.18 -11.79 -0.81
C ASN A 248 18.93 -10.45 -0.68
N GLY A 249 18.33 -9.37 -1.21
CA GLY A 249 18.92 -8.04 -1.21
C GLY A 249 19.99 -7.80 -2.28
N GLY A 250 20.39 -8.82 -3.05
CA GLY A 250 21.40 -8.77 -4.11
C GLY A 250 20.85 -8.34 -5.49
N PRO A 251 21.72 -8.31 -6.52
CA PRO A 251 23.18 -8.26 -6.44
C PRO A 251 23.67 -6.88 -6.01
N ASN A 252 24.87 -6.81 -5.44
CA ASN A 252 25.51 -5.56 -4.99
C ASN A 252 24.61 -4.62 -4.16
N HIS A 253 23.73 -5.19 -3.34
CA HIS A 253 22.69 -4.46 -2.60
C HIS A 253 21.72 -3.68 -3.51
N GLY A 254 21.50 -4.11 -4.74
CA GLY A 254 20.59 -3.46 -5.70
C GLY A 254 19.10 -3.63 -5.34
N THR A 255 18.78 -4.60 -4.49
CA THR A 255 17.43 -4.83 -3.96
C THR A 255 17.43 -4.90 -2.42
N TYR A 256 18.46 -4.33 -1.78
CA TYR A 256 18.61 -4.32 -0.33
C TYR A 256 17.71 -3.27 0.30
N LEU A 257 16.40 -3.52 0.25
CA LEU A 257 15.37 -2.62 0.78
C LEU A 257 15.45 -2.55 2.32
N MET A 258 14.84 -1.51 2.90
CA MET A 258 14.84 -1.32 4.36
C MET A 258 14.27 -2.51 5.13
N GLY A 259 13.22 -3.17 4.61
CA GLY A 259 12.69 -4.40 5.21
C GLY A 259 13.74 -5.50 5.33
N VAL A 260 14.56 -5.71 4.28
CA VAL A 260 15.64 -6.71 4.27
C VAL A 260 16.74 -6.32 5.25
N LYS A 261 17.14 -5.05 5.27
CA LYS A 261 18.15 -4.55 6.21
C LYS A 261 17.71 -4.72 7.67
N ILE A 262 16.50 -4.32 8.01
CA ILE A 262 15.95 -4.44 9.36
C ILE A 262 15.94 -5.91 9.80
N TYR A 263 15.51 -6.80 8.92
CA TYR A 263 15.52 -8.24 9.19
C TYR A 263 16.94 -8.79 9.45
N GLU A 264 17.89 -8.41 8.62
CA GLU A 264 19.28 -8.86 8.80
C GLU A 264 19.91 -8.32 10.08
N ASP A 265 19.71 -7.03 10.39
CA ASP A 265 20.21 -6.44 11.61
C ASP A 265 19.59 -7.09 12.86
N ALA A 266 18.29 -7.38 12.84
CA ALA A 266 17.59 -7.99 13.95
C ALA A 266 17.97 -9.46 14.16
N PHE A 267 17.89 -10.29 13.10
CA PHE A 267 17.89 -11.75 13.21
C PHE A 267 19.19 -12.41 12.77
N LYS A 268 19.93 -11.82 11.82
CA LYS A 268 21.25 -12.36 11.42
C LYS A 268 22.37 -11.75 12.27
N ASN A 269 22.32 -10.43 12.48
CA ASN A 269 23.34 -9.71 13.26
C ASN A 269 23.01 -9.66 14.75
N LEU A 270 21.81 -10.09 15.16
CA LEU A 270 21.30 -10.13 16.53
C LEU A 270 21.27 -8.75 17.23
N LYS A 271 21.26 -7.65 16.45
CA LYS A 271 21.28 -6.26 16.94
C LYS A 271 19.85 -5.69 16.99
N MET A 272 19.03 -6.24 17.90
CA MET A 272 17.61 -5.88 17.98
C MET A 272 17.37 -4.39 18.27
N GLY A 273 18.13 -3.78 19.18
CA GLY A 273 18.03 -2.34 19.47
C GLY A 273 18.30 -1.47 18.24
N TYR A 274 19.33 -1.82 17.48
CA TYR A 274 19.68 -1.13 16.24
C TYR A 274 18.62 -1.30 15.13
N ALA A 275 18.12 -2.52 14.97
CA ALA A 275 17.04 -2.80 14.03
C ALA A 275 15.74 -2.07 14.41
N SER A 276 15.44 -1.98 15.72
CA SER A 276 14.32 -1.18 16.22
C SER A 276 14.48 0.30 15.89
N ALA A 277 15.68 0.86 16.05
CA ALA A 277 15.95 2.26 15.65
C ALA A 277 15.73 2.46 14.13
N SER A 278 16.21 1.53 13.29
CA SER A 278 16.00 1.56 11.84
C SER A 278 14.50 1.50 11.49
N SER A 279 13.73 0.66 12.18
CA SER A 279 12.28 0.53 12.00
C SER A 279 11.53 1.81 12.38
N TRP A 280 11.94 2.47 13.48
CA TRP A 280 11.33 3.74 13.90
C TRP A 280 11.63 4.89 12.95
N VAL A 281 12.84 4.97 12.39
CA VAL A 281 13.13 5.94 11.33
C VAL A 281 12.23 5.71 10.12
N MET A 282 12.06 4.45 9.71
CA MET A 282 11.19 4.10 8.58
C MET A 282 9.72 4.39 8.89
N PHE A 283 9.25 4.09 10.10
CA PHE A 283 7.90 4.43 10.56
C PHE A 283 7.63 5.93 10.48
N VAL A 284 8.54 6.77 10.98
CA VAL A 284 8.42 8.23 10.92
C VAL A 284 8.40 8.70 9.46
N ALA A 285 9.24 8.14 8.60
CA ALA A 285 9.25 8.48 7.17
C ALA A 285 7.92 8.13 6.49
N ILE A 286 7.36 6.95 6.74
CA ILE A 286 6.05 6.54 6.22
C ILE A 286 4.96 7.48 6.73
N LEU A 287 4.96 7.81 8.03
CA LEU A 287 4.01 8.72 8.64
C LEU A 287 4.05 10.11 7.99
N LEU A 288 5.25 10.67 7.82
CA LEU A 288 5.42 11.99 7.19
C LEU A 288 4.92 12.00 5.74
N ILE A 289 5.25 10.98 4.94
CA ILE A 289 4.77 10.87 3.57
C ILE A 289 3.25 10.74 3.54
N THR A 290 2.69 9.90 4.40
CA THR A 290 1.24 9.72 4.49
C THR A 290 0.56 11.03 4.84
N LEU A 291 1.09 11.79 5.82
CA LEU A 291 0.56 13.10 6.18
C LEU A 291 0.68 14.11 5.04
N LEU A 292 1.79 14.11 4.29
CA LEU A 292 1.97 14.98 3.12
C LEU A 292 0.94 14.64 2.03
N VAL A 293 0.71 13.36 1.74
CA VAL A 293 -0.30 12.92 0.78
C VAL A 293 -1.69 13.30 1.24
N PHE A 294 -2.03 13.13 2.54
CA PHE A 294 -3.29 13.59 3.11
C PHE A 294 -3.47 15.10 2.99
N ARG A 295 -2.43 15.89 3.31
CA ARG A 295 -2.50 17.34 3.20
C ARG A 295 -2.67 17.81 1.76
N SER A 296 -2.13 17.09 0.79
CA SER A 296 -2.29 17.40 -0.64
C SER A 296 -3.69 17.08 -1.17
N SER A 297 -4.44 16.19 -0.51
CA SER A 297 -5.71 15.67 -1.02
C SER A 297 -6.76 16.75 -1.23
N SER A 298 -6.80 17.78 -0.38
CA SER A 298 -7.73 18.91 -0.49
C SER A 298 -7.61 19.69 -1.82
N ALA A 299 -6.47 19.57 -2.50
CA ALA A 299 -6.21 20.29 -3.76
C ALA A 299 -6.66 19.51 -5.03
N TRP A 300 -6.81 18.18 -4.95
CA TRP A 300 -7.03 17.35 -6.14
C TRP A 300 -8.06 16.23 -5.97
N VAL A 301 -8.49 15.92 -4.74
CA VAL A 301 -9.53 14.92 -4.50
C VAL A 301 -10.88 15.59 -4.54
N PHE A 302 -11.72 15.14 -5.45
CA PHE A 302 -13.08 15.62 -5.60
C PHE A 302 -14.03 14.76 -4.77
N TYR A 303 -14.56 15.31 -3.66
CA TYR A 303 -15.64 14.69 -2.92
C TYR A 303 -16.96 15.26 -3.46
N ASN A 304 -17.83 14.37 -3.94
CA ASN A 304 -19.19 14.74 -4.29
C ASN A 304 -19.99 14.90 -2.99
N ASP A 305 -19.77 15.98 -2.27
CA ASP A 305 -20.62 16.39 -1.16
C ASP A 305 -21.98 16.74 -1.79
N GLY A 306 -22.88 15.74 -1.83
CA GLY A 306 -24.26 15.96 -2.22
C GLY A 306 -24.78 17.08 -1.32
N GLY A 307 -24.94 18.28 -1.90
CA GLY A 307 -25.25 19.50 -1.19
C GLY A 307 -26.28 19.29 -0.09
N MET A 308 -25.78 19.27 1.13
CA MET A 308 -26.51 19.57 2.34
C MET A 308 -25.96 20.93 2.80
N ASP A 309 -26.39 21.97 2.09
CA ASP A 309 -26.47 23.32 2.63
C ASP A 309 -27.88 23.54 3.20
#